data_d85b814fc550ca932d05cd26a86001a2
#
_entry.id   d85b814fc550ca932d05cd26a86001a2
#
_cell.length_a   1.000
_cell.length_b   1.000
_cell.length_c   1.000
_cell.angle_alpha   90.00
_cell.angle_beta   90.00
_cell.angle_gamma   90.00
#
_symmetry.space_group_name_H-M   'P 1'
#
loop_
_entity.id
_entity.type
_entity.pdbx_description
1 polymer ?
#
loop_
_entity_poly.entity_id
_entity_poly.type
_entity_poly.pdbx_seq_one_letter_code
_entity_poly.pdbx_strand_id
1 'polypeptide(L)'
;EFTDMSIEKALKFVDELKLNEYEAKIANLVLKEIKDRLGFLNDVGLGYLTLSRKAGGLSGGEAQRIRLATQIGSRLTGVLYVLDEPSIGLHQRDNDKLIATLQNIRDLGNSVLVVEHDEDTMRASDFIVDIGPGAGVHGGEVIVAGTPQEVMDCKKSITGQYLSGRLKIDVPKKTP
;
A
#
# COMPACT_ATOMS: atom_id res chain seq x y z
N GLU A 1 -20.03 -20.02 4.66
CA GLU A 1 -20.79 -18.81 5.00
C GLU A 1 -19.86 -17.66 5.44
N PHE A 2 -19.06 -17.79 6.53
CA PHE A 2 -18.15 -16.71 6.99
C PHE A 2 -17.10 -16.35 5.92
N THR A 3 -16.49 -17.36 5.30
CA THR A 3 -15.46 -17.18 4.27
C THR A 3 -15.99 -16.60 2.94
N ASP A 4 -17.31 -16.61 2.74
CA ASP A 4 -17.96 -16.05 1.55
C ASP A 4 -18.34 -14.57 1.74
N MET A 5 -18.18 -14.04 2.94
CA MET A 5 -18.27 -12.60 3.19
C MET A 5 -17.05 -11.89 2.62
N SER A 6 -17.23 -10.62 2.21
CA SER A 6 -16.09 -9.76 1.96
C SER A 6 -15.31 -9.52 3.26
N ILE A 7 -14.00 -9.27 3.16
CA ILE A 7 -13.12 -9.00 4.31
C ILE A 7 -13.71 -7.90 5.18
N GLU A 8 -14.22 -6.81 4.58
CA GLU A 8 -14.88 -5.71 5.30
C GLU A 8 -16.11 -6.20 6.11
N LYS A 9 -16.96 -7.05 5.51
CA LYS A 9 -18.13 -7.61 6.19
C LYS A 9 -17.73 -8.61 7.27
N ALA A 10 -16.70 -9.43 7.01
CA ALA A 10 -16.18 -10.38 7.97
C ALA A 10 -15.59 -9.68 9.20
N LEU A 11 -14.85 -8.57 8.98
CA LEU A 11 -14.31 -7.74 10.06
C LEU A 11 -15.42 -7.17 10.93
N LYS A 12 -16.44 -6.56 10.31
CA LYS A 12 -17.61 -6.04 11.01
C LYS A 12 -18.34 -7.14 11.78
N PHE A 13 -18.54 -8.32 11.20
CA PHE A 13 -19.17 -9.45 11.87
C PHE A 13 -18.41 -9.86 13.13
N VAL A 14 -17.06 -9.94 13.05
CA VAL A 14 -16.22 -10.31 14.21
C VAL A 14 -16.24 -9.21 15.28
N ASP A 15 -16.35 -7.94 14.90
CA ASP A 15 -16.46 -6.80 15.83
C ASP A 15 -17.80 -6.78 16.58
N GLU A 16 -18.89 -7.16 15.92
CA GLU A 16 -20.25 -7.17 16.48
C GLU A 16 -20.57 -8.47 17.23
N LEU A 17 -19.64 -9.46 17.24
CA LEU A 17 -19.88 -10.77 17.85
C LEU A 17 -20.06 -10.65 19.37
N LYS A 18 -21.23 -11.06 19.85
CA LYS A 18 -21.55 -11.08 21.27
C LYS A 18 -21.26 -12.48 21.84
N LEU A 19 -20.27 -12.55 22.71
CA LEU A 19 -19.87 -13.77 23.39
C LEU A 19 -20.24 -13.68 24.88
N ASN A 20 -20.58 -14.80 25.48
CA ASN A 20 -20.70 -14.90 26.94
C ASN A 20 -19.29 -14.93 27.57
N GLU A 21 -19.20 -14.83 28.92
CA GLU A 21 -17.90 -14.78 29.62
C GLU A 21 -17.03 -16.02 29.38
N TYR A 22 -17.63 -17.20 29.27
CA TYR A 22 -16.89 -18.44 29.03
C TYR A 22 -16.34 -18.50 27.59
N GLU A 23 -17.18 -18.19 26.62
CA GLU A 23 -16.81 -18.11 25.20
C GLU A 23 -15.71 -17.05 24.98
N ALA A 24 -15.86 -15.89 25.63
CA ALA A 24 -14.86 -14.81 25.53
C ALA A 24 -13.50 -15.25 26.06
N LYS A 25 -13.44 -15.98 27.18
CA LYS A 25 -12.17 -16.50 27.74
C LYS A 25 -11.45 -17.44 26.76
N ILE A 26 -12.19 -18.22 26.00
CA ILE A 26 -11.63 -19.17 25.03
C ILE A 26 -11.23 -18.44 23.72
N ALA A 27 -12.09 -17.56 23.24
CA ALA A 27 -11.99 -17.01 21.88
C ALA A 27 -11.17 -15.71 21.78
N ASN A 28 -10.95 -14.95 22.86
CA ASN A 28 -10.36 -13.62 22.81
C ASN A 28 -9.04 -13.53 22.04
N LEU A 29 -8.12 -14.46 22.28
CA LEU A 29 -6.81 -14.44 21.60
C LEU A 29 -6.96 -14.74 20.11
N VAL A 30 -7.81 -15.70 19.75
CA VAL A 30 -8.07 -16.10 18.37
C VAL A 30 -8.81 -14.97 17.62
N LEU A 31 -9.83 -14.40 18.25
CA LEU A 31 -10.59 -13.30 17.65
C LEU A 31 -9.73 -12.05 17.46
N LYS A 32 -8.84 -11.75 18.40
CA LYS A 32 -7.88 -10.66 18.25
C LYS A 32 -7.00 -10.89 17.03
N GLU A 33 -6.42 -12.07 16.88
CA GLU A 33 -5.57 -12.41 15.74
C GLU A 33 -6.34 -12.33 14.42
N ILE A 34 -7.59 -12.83 14.38
CA ILE A 34 -8.45 -12.74 13.19
C ILE A 34 -8.75 -11.28 12.85
N LYS A 35 -9.09 -10.44 13.84
CA LYS A 35 -9.34 -9.00 13.64
C LYS A 35 -8.10 -8.29 13.10
N ASP A 36 -6.94 -8.52 13.70
CA ASP A 36 -5.68 -7.92 13.27
C ASP A 36 -5.39 -8.28 11.81
N ARG A 37 -5.51 -9.54 11.42
CA ARG A 37 -5.27 -9.99 10.04
C ARG A 37 -6.29 -9.49 9.04
N LEU A 38 -7.58 -9.51 9.38
CA LEU A 38 -8.63 -8.95 8.52
C LEU A 38 -8.48 -7.43 8.39
N GLY A 39 -8.10 -6.77 9.48
CA GLY A 39 -7.79 -5.34 9.49
C GLY A 39 -6.67 -5.00 8.50
N PHE A 40 -5.54 -5.71 8.57
CA PHE A 40 -4.43 -5.48 7.63
C PHE A 40 -4.83 -5.70 6.17
N LEU A 41 -5.63 -6.75 5.88
CA LEU A 41 -6.14 -6.97 4.53
C LEU A 41 -7.05 -5.83 4.06
N ASN A 42 -7.88 -5.29 4.95
CA ASN A 42 -8.74 -4.14 4.67
C ASN A 42 -7.93 -2.86 4.45
N ASP A 43 -6.89 -2.65 5.25
CA ASP A 43 -6.04 -1.45 5.21
C ASP A 43 -5.16 -1.39 3.96
N VAL A 44 -4.82 -2.54 3.36
CA VAL A 44 -4.15 -2.59 2.05
C VAL A 44 -5.13 -2.57 0.87
N GLY A 45 -6.41 -2.20 1.11
CA GLY A 45 -7.42 -2.02 0.06
C GLY A 45 -8.01 -3.32 -0.48
N LEU A 46 -7.96 -4.42 0.27
CA LEU A 46 -8.51 -5.73 -0.12
C LEU A 46 -9.86 -6.04 0.54
N GLY A 47 -10.52 -5.04 1.16
CA GLY A 47 -11.78 -5.20 1.89
C GLY A 47 -12.93 -5.81 1.08
N TYR A 48 -12.90 -5.66 -0.24
CA TYR A 48 -13.89 -6.22 -1.17
C TYR A 48 -13.72 -7.71 -1.47
N LEU A 49 -12.53 -8.28 -1.24
CA LEU A 49 -12.27 -9.70 -1.51
C LEU A 49 -12.96 -10.60 -0.48
N THR A 50 -13.27 -11.83 -0.91
CA THR A 50 -13.74 -12.89 -0.01
C THR A 50 -12.60 -13.83 0.36
N LEU A 51 -12.63 -14.40 1.57
CA LEU A 51 -11.62 -15.39 2.01
C LEU A 51 -11.72 -16.70 1.20
N SER A 52 -12.87 -17.00 0.61
CA SER A 52 -13.08 -18.16 -0.26
C SER A 52 -12.51 -17.98 -1.67
N ARG A 53 -12.01 -16.77 -2.02
CA ARG A 53 -11.46 -16.52 -3.36
C ARG A 53 -10.20 -17.32 -3.61
N LYS A 54 -10.19 -18.05 -4.73
CA LYS A 54 -9.03 -18.85 -5.14
C LYS A 54 -7.86 -17.95 -5.54
N ALA A 55 -6.65 -18.32 -5.13
CA ALA A 55 -5.42 -17.57 -5.42
C ALA A 55 -5.19 -17.34 -6.93
N GLY A 56 -5.56 -18.31 -7.79
CA GLY A 56 -5.45 -18.15 -9.25
C GLY A 56 -6.39 -17.11 -9.88
N GLY A 57 -7.34 -16.56 -9.12
CA GLY A 57 -8.22 -15.48 -9.55
C GLY A 57 -7.80 -14.08 -9.06
N LEU A 58 -6.64 -13.98 -8.40
CA LEU A 58 -6.10 -12.71 -7.92
C LEU A 58 -5.28 -12.03 -9.02
N SER A 59 -5.39 -10.71 -9.09
CA SER A 59 -4.44 -9.90 -9.87
C SER A 59 -3.06 -9.88 -9.19
N GLY A 60 -2.01 -9.49 -9.94
CA GLY A 60 -0.65 -9.36 -9.39
C GLY A 60 -0.60 -8.43 -8.18
N GLY A 61 -1.25 -7.27 -8.25
CA GLY A 61 -1.33 -6.31 -7.16
C GLY A 61 -2.10 -6.84 -5.93
N GLU A 62 -3.21 -7.57 -6.14
CA GLU A 62 -3.94 -8.21 -5.03
C GLU A 62 -3.07 -9.24 -4.31
N ALA A 63 -2.37 -10.10 -5.06
CA ALA A 63 -1.47 -11.12 -4.50
C ALA A 63 -0.31 -10.47 -3.71
N GLN A 64 0.25 -9.38 -4.22
CA GLN A 64 1.32 -8.63 -3.55
C GLN A 64 0.83 -8.01 -2.24
N ARG A 65 -0.34 -7.37 -2.23
CA ARG A 65 -0.93 -6.79 -1.02
C ARG A 65 -1.33 -7.85 0.02
N ILE A 66 -1.78 -9.03 -0.39
CA ILE A 66 -2.01 -10.16 0.54
C ILE A 66 -0.70 -10.56 1.21
N ARG A 67 0.40 -10.67 0.45
CA ARG A 67 1.72 -10.99 1.01
C ARG A 67 2.15 -9.91 2.01
N LEU A 68 1.99 -8.63 1.65
CA LEU A 68 2.30 -7.49 2.52
C LEU A 68 1.51 -7.58 3.83
N ALA A 69 0.19 -7.75 3.78
CA ALA A 69 -0.66 -7.89 4.96
C ALA A 69 -0.24 -9.08 5.85
N THR A 70 0.16 -10.19 5.25
CA THR A 70 0.65 -11.37 5.99
C THR A 70 1.97 -11.08 6.72
N GLN A 71 2.86 -10.30 6.09
CA GLN A 71 4.16 -9.94 6.68
C GLN A 71 4.01 -8.93 7.82
N ILE A 72 3.10 -7.95 7.70
CA ILE A 72 2.79 -6.99 8.77
C ILE A 72 2.31 -7.71 10.02
N GLY A 73 1.44 -8.71 9.85
CA GLY A 73 0.92 -9.52 10.95
C GLY A 73 2.01 -10.27 11.75
N SER A 74 3.20 -10.49 11.16
CA SER A 74 4.33 -11.14 11.83
C SER A 74 5.09 -10.21 12.81
N ARG A 75 4.84 -8.90 12.78
CA ARG A 75 5.53 -7.87 13.58
C ARG A 75 7.06 -7.96 13.53
N LEU A 76 7.61 -8.38 12.40
CA LEU A 76 9.04 -8.44 12.18
C LEU A 76 9.62 -7.02 12.19
N THR A 77 10.82 -6.87 12.76
CA THR A 77 11.59 -5.63 12.79
C THR A 77 12.95 -5.85 12.11
N GLY A 78 13.53 -4.78 11.55
CA GLY A 78 14.83 -4.86 10.85
C GLY A 78 14.74 -5.56 9.48
N VAL A 79 13.57 -5.62 8.87
CA VAL A 79 13.34 -6.25 7.56
C VAL A 79 13.34 -5.18 6.46
N LEU A 80 13.85 -5.54 5.28
CA LEU A 80 13.70 -4.76 4.06
C LEU A 80 12.51 -5.29 3.26
N TYR A 81 11.50 -4.45 3.08
CA TYR A 81 10.36 -4.70 2.19
C TYR A 81 10.65 -4.04 0.84
N VAL A 82 10.50 -4.81 -0.24
CA VAL A 82 10.62 -4.31 -1.61
C VAL A 82 9.30 -4.54 -2.33
N LEU A 83 8.69 -3.46 -2.78
CA LEU A 83 7.37 -3.45 -3.40
C LEU A 83 7.45 -2.79 -4.78
N ASP A 84 6.80 -3.40 -5.75
CA ASP A 84 6.74 -2.91 -7.14
C ASP A 84 5.29 -2.54 -7.46
N GLU A 85 5.04 -1.24 -7.66
CA GLU A 85 3.73 -0.64 -7.95
C GLU A 85 2.58 -1.16 -7.04
N PRO A 86 2.71 -1.10 -5.69
CA PRO A 86 1.68 -1.65 -4.80
C PRO A 86 0.35 -0.89 -4.87
N SER A 87 0.34 0.35 -5.37
CA SER A 87 -0.86 1.17 -5.57
C SER A 87 -1.66 0.78 -6.81
N ILE A 88 -1.11 -0.07 -7.70
CA ILE A 88 -1.75 -0.38 -8.97
C ILE A 88 -3.17 -0.94 -8.78
N GLY A 89 -4.13 -0.32 -9.46
CA GLY A 89 -5.54 -0.72 -9.41
C GLY A 89 -6.28 -0.35 -8.12
N LEU A 90 -5.66 0.45 -7.24
CA LEU A 90 -6.35 1.02 -6.09
C LEU A 90 -7.15 2.27 -6.48
N HIS A 91 -8.27 2.46 -5.80
CA HIS A 91 -8.97 3.74 -5.79
C HIS A 91 -8.21 4.72 -4.87
N GLN A 92 -8.25 6.03 -5.17
CA GLN A 92 -7.57 7.08 -4.39
C GLN A 92 -7.74 6.91 -2.87
N ARG A 93 -8.96 6.65 -2.41
CA ARG A 93 -9.27 6.45 -0.98
C ARG A 93 -8.52 5.28 -0.34
N ASP A 94 -8.25 4.23 -1.12
CA ASP A 94 -7.55 3.05 -0.60
C ASP A 94 -6.04 3.23 -0.70
N ASN A 95 -5.55 4.13 -1.56
CA ASN A 95 -4.15 4.52 -1.63
C ASN A 95 -3.69 5.18 -0.33
N ASP A 96 -4.50 6.06 0.26
CA ASP A 96 -4.19 6.69 1.56
C ASP A 96 -3.97 5.64 2.66
N LYS A 97 -4.79 4.57 2.68
CA LYS A 97 -4.63 3.47 3.64
C LYS A 97 -3.36 2.68 3.40
N LEU A 98 -3.03 2.42 2.12
CA LEU A 98 -1.79 1.75 1.76
C LEU A 98 -0.58 2.56 2.22
N ILE A 99 -0.54 3.86 1.95
CA ILE A 99 0.53 4.77 2.39
C ILE A 99 0.67 4.72 3.92
N ALA A 100 -0.42 4.87 4.66
CA ALA A 100 -0.40 4.79 6.12
C ALA A 100 0.13 3.44 6.62
N THR A 101 -0.23 2.36 5.94
CA THR A 101 0.24 1.00 6.25
C THR A 101 1.75 0.87 6.03
N LEU A 102 2.28 1.39 4.91
CA LEU A 102 3.72 1.39 4.61
C LEU A 102 4.52 2.22 5.63
N GLN A 103 3.98 3.38 6.02
CA GLN A 103 4.58 4.21 7.07
C GLN A 103 4.60 3.49 8.42
N ASN A 104 3.53 2.80 8.79
CA ASN A 104 3.48 2.00 10.02
C ASN A 104 4.54 0.88 10.02
N ILE A 105 4.75 0.21 8.88
CA ILE A 105 5.81 -0.82 8.75
C ILE A 105 7.18 -0.19 8.98
N ARG A 106 7.46 0.96 8.38
CA ARG A 106 8.70 1.72 8.57
C ARG A 106 8.89 2.09 10.04
N ASP A 107 7.86 2.61 10.69
CA ASP A 107 7.91 3.08 12.07
C ASP A 107 8.13 1.94 13.08
N LEU A 108 7.85 0.70 12.70
CA LEU A 108 8.24 -0.50 13.45
C LEU A 108 9.74 -0.84 13.35
N GLY A 109 10.55 -0.01 12.70
CA GLY A 109 11.99 -0.22 12.54
C GLY A 109 12.38 -1.03 11.32
N ASN A 110 11.56 -1.02 10.27
CA ASN A 110 11.83 -1.66 8.99
C ASN A 110 12.26 -0.64 7.93
N SER A 111 12.83 -1.15 6.84
CA SER A 111 13.07 -0.38 5.63
C SER A 111 12.03 -0.77 4.57
N VAL A 112 11.43 0.23 3.92
CA VAL A 112 10.44 0.01 2.87
C VAL A 112 10.93 0.70 1.59
N LEU A 113 11.20 -0.08 0.57
CA LEU A 113 11.58 0.38 -0.77
C LEU A 113 10.41 0.12 -1.71
N VAL A 114 9.93 1.19 -2.33
CA VAL A 114 8.75 1.13 -3.21
C VAL A 114 9.13 1.69 -4.58
N VAL A 115 8.83 0.94 -5.63
CA VAL A 115 8.84 1.45 -7.01
C VAL A 115 7.44 1.95 -7.28
N GLU A 116 7.28 3.24 -7.53
CA GLU A 116 5.96 3.88 -7.66
C GLU A 116 5.93 5.03 -8.66
N HIS A 117 4.74 5.27 -9.18
CA HIS A 117 4.43 6.39 -10.07
C HIS A 117 3.34 7.30 -9.50
N ASP A 118 2.79 6.93 -8.35
CA ASP A 118 1.74 7.68 -7.67
C ASP A 118 2.30 8.90 -6.93
N GLU A 119 1.69 10.07 -7.16
CA GLU A 119 2.15 11.33 -6.59
C GLU A 119 2.07 11.37 -5.07
N ASP A 120 0.97 10.85 -4.49
CA ASP A 120 0.75 10.90 -3.04
C ASP A 120 1.74 9.98 -2.32
N THR A 121 2.03 8.82 -2.88
CA THR A 121 3.07 7.90 -2.36
C THR A 121 4.45 8.53 -2.41
N MET A 122 4.81 9.18 -3.51
CA MET A 122 6.09 9.90 -3.62
C MET A 122 6.20 11.03 -2.60
N ARG A 123 5.15 11.83 -2.42
CA ARG A 123 5.12 12.93 -1.44
C ARG A 123 5.21 12.45 0.00
N ALA A 124 4.66 11.27 0.28
CA ALA A 124 4.64 10.67 1.61
C ALA A 124 5.94 9.91 1.97
N SER A 125 6.86 9.75 1.02
CA SER A 125 8.13 9.05 1.23
C SER A 125 9.13 9.92 2.01
N ASP A 126 10.07 9.29 2.70
CA ASP A 126 11.18 10.00 3.38
C ASP A 126 12.29 10.35 2.40
N PHE A 127 12.45 9.53 1.35
CA PHE A 127 13.53 9.64 0.39
C PHE A 127 13.10 9.13 -0.98
N ILE A 128 13.47 9.84 -2.04
CA ILE A 128 13.17 9.47 -3.42
C ILE A 128 14.48 9.31 -4.18
N VAL A 129 14.55 8.28 -4.99
CA VAL A 129 15.60 8.10 -6.02
C VAL A 129 14.92 8.20 -7.38
N ASP A 130 15.14 9.29 -8.09
CA ASP A 130 14.59 9.52 -9.43
C ASP A 130 15.55 8.95 -10.47
N ILE A 131 15.06 7.97 -11.23
CA ILE A 131 15.85 7.23 -12.22
C ILE A 131 15.31 7.53 -13.61
N GLY A 132 16.17 7.97 -14.52
CA GLY A 132 15.80 8.30 -15.91
C GLY A 132 16.92 9.06 -16.60
N PRO A 133 16.61 9.81 -17.70
CA PRO A 133 15.64 9.45 -18.72
C PRO A 133 16.12 8.25 -19.56
N GLY A 134 15.19 7.63 -20.28
CA GLY A 134 15.46 6.51 -21.16
C GLY A 134 15.21 5.15 -20.50
N ALA A 135 15.33 4.09 -21.28
CA ALA A 135 15.08 2.72 -20.87
C ALA A 135 16.14 1.76 -21.40
N GLY A 136 16.24 0.58 -20.82
CA GLY A 136 17.21 -0.46 -21.21
C GLY A 136 18.65 0.00 -21.05
N VAL A 137 19.50 -0.31 -22.04
CA VAL A 137 20.93 0.03 -22.03
C VAL A 137 21.24 1.53 -22.06
N HIS A 138 20.27 2.37 -22.38
CA HIS A 138 20.39 3.84 -22.44
C HIS A 138 19.67 4.55 -21.29
N GLY A 139 19.20 3.81 -20.28
CA GLY A 139 18.50 4.34 -19.12
C GLY A 139 19.17 3.96 -17.80
N GLY A 140 18.49 4.27 -16.71
CA GLY A 140 18.94 3.88 -15.38
C GLY A 140 19.94 4.84 -14.72
N GLU A 141 20.10 6.07 -15.25
CA GLU A 141 20.87 7.10 -14.56
C GLU A 141 20.08 7.66 -13.38
N VAL A 142 20.75 7.83 -12.24
CA VAL A 142 20.19 8.54 -11.10
C VAL A 142 20.24 10.03 -11.39
N ILE A 143 19.08 10.65 -11.59
CA ILE A 143 18.97 12.09 -11.88
C ILE A 143 19.12 12.91 -10.62
N VAL A 144 18.46 12.47 -9.53
CA VAL A 144 18.51 13.04 -8.19
C VAL A 144 18.13 11.99 -7.17
N ALA A 145 18.73 12.08 -6.00
CA ALA A 145 18.38 11.27 -4.84
C ALA A 145 18.34 12.19 -3.61
N GLY A 146 17.24 12.18 -2.86
CA GLY A 146 17.03 13.07 -1.73
C GLY A 146 15.61 13.02 -1.18
N THR A 147 15.30 13.94 -0.30
CA THR A 147 13.95 14.17 0.19
C THR A 147 13.00 14.59 -0.94
N PRO A 148 11.68 14.43 -0.81
CA PRO A 148 10.73 14.93 -1.79
C PRO A 148 10.96 16.39 -2.17
N GLN A 149 11.33 17.24 -1.21
CA GLN A 149 11.63 18.65 -1.46
C GLN A 149 12.86 18.84 -2.34
N GLU A 150 13.95 18.11 -2.08
CA GLU A 150 15.18 18.18 -2.89
C GLU A 150 14.92 17.70 -4.32
N VAL A 151 14.09 16.67 -4.50
CA VAL A 151 13.66 16.21 -5.82
C VAL A 151 12.80 17.25 -6.52
N MET A 152 11.85 17.87 -5.83
CA MET A 152 11.04 18.98 -6.37
C MET A 152 11.90 20.17 -6.79
N ASP A 153 12.97 20.49 -6.09
CA ASP A 153 13.85 21.61 -6.42
C ASP A 153 14.80 21.32 -7.58
N CYS A 154 15.02 20.05 -7.91
CA CYS A 154 15.88 19.62 -9.00
C CYS A 154 15.27 19.96 -10.37
N LYS A 155 15.92 20.89 -11.12
CA LYS A 155 15.44 21.31 -12.45
C LYS A 155 15.58 20.23 -13.52
N LYS A 156 16.48 19.25 -13.33
CA LYS A 156 16.70 18.15 -14.27
C LYS A 156 15.70 17.01 -14.09
N SER A 157 15.12 16.87 -12.91
CA SER A 157 14.14 15.85 -12.62
C SER A 157 12.79 16.20 -13.25
N ILE A 158 12.30 15.37 -14.16
CA ILE A 158 10.96 15.49 -14.73
C ILE A 158 9.95 15.19 -13.63
N THR A 159 10.16 14.15 -12.84
CA THR A 159 9.35 13.80 -11.66
C THR A 159 9.24 14.99 -10.71
N GLY A 160 10.35 15.64 -10.37
CA GLY A 160 10.37 16.80 -9.50
C GLY A 160 9.64 18.01 -10.11
N GLN A 161 9.68 18.18 -11.42
CA GLN A 161 8.93 19.25 -12.10
C GLN A 161 7.42 19.03 -12.03
N TYR A 162 6.94 17.78 -12.16
CA TYR A 162 5.52 17.45 -11.97
C TYR A 162 5.10 17.57 -10.50
N LEU A 163 5.86 16.98 -9.58
CA LEU A 163 5.59 17.08 -8.15
C LEU A 163 5.53 18.54 -7.64
N SER A 164 6.39 19.44 -8.18
CA SER A 164 6.38 20.84 -7.81
C SER A 164 5.31 21.67 -8.53
N GLY A 165 4.56 21.09 -9.48
CA GLY A 165 3.60 21.80 -10.31
C GLY A 165 4.22 22.72 -11.39
N ARG A 166 5.55 22.70 -11.57
CA ARG A 166 6.23 23.44 -12.64
C ARG A 166 5.88 22.89 -14.03
N LEU A 167 5.70 21.57 -14.11
CA LEU A 167 5.09 20.91 -15.26
C LEU A 167 3.71 20.39 -14.86
N LYS A 168 2.77 20.48 -15.77
CA LYS A 168 1.43 19.92 -15.64
C LYS A 168 0.88 19.58 -17.02
N ILE A 169 0.00 18.61 -17.07
CA ILE A 169 -0.80 18.28 -18.26
C ILE A 169 -2.08 19.10 -18.16
N ASP A 170 -2.25 20.08 -19.05
CA ASP A 170 -3.45 20.91 -19.05
C ASP A 170 -4.65 20.10 -19.55
N VAL A 171 -5.77 20.22 -18.84
CA VAL A 171 -7.05 19.65 -19.30
C VAL A 171 -7.50 20.45 -20.51
N PRO A 172 -7.82 19.80 -21.64
CA PRO A 172 -8.29 20.50 -22.84
C PRO A 172 -9.58 21.28 -22.55
N LYS A 173 -9.63 22.54 -22.97
CA LYS A 173 -10.77 23.46 -22.72
C LYS A 173 -12.06 23.02 -23.45
N LYS A 174 -12.00 22.09 -24.38
CA LYS A 174 -13.15 21.47 -25.06
C LYS A 174 -12.90 19.97 -25.15
N THR A 175 -13.81 19.18 -24.61
CA THR A 175 -13.98 17.78 -24.95
C THR A 175 -14.63 17.70 -26.32
N PRO A 176 -14.14 16.89 -27.27
CA PRO A 176 -14.79 16.70 -28.56
C PRO A 176 -16.17 16.08 -28.40
#